data_5a8c2b09bdc12f09b37c00460dc44b8a
#
_entry.id   5a8c2b09bdc12f09b37c00460dc44b8a
#
_cell.length_a   1.000
_cell.length_b   1.000
_cell.length_c   1.000
_cell.angle_alpha   90.00
_cell.angle_beta   90.00
_cell.angle_gamma   90.00
#
_symmetry.space_group_name_H-M   'P 1'
#
loop_
_entity.id
_entity.type
_entity.pdbx_description
1 polymer ?
#
loop_
_entity_poly.entity_id
_entity_poly.type
_entity_poly.pdbx_seq_one_letter_code
_entity_poly.pdbx_strand_id
1 'polypeptide(L)'
;MIYTSYFAKLKSLPEHIIPISICGKAPDWYKGLQYKKLAPKYDFFMKWKENHDNDYYIKCFNEQVLNKLSAEQTVKELYKLTSNMVLNPKLFSDRSLVPDIALICYEKPSDFCHRHLVADWLNKNGVECKEWQ
;
A
#
# COMPACT_ATOMS: atom_id res chain seq x y z
N MET A 1 3.03 3.42 12.25
CA MET A 1 3.23 4.36 11.13
C MET A 1 3.04 3.63 9.80
N ILE A 2 2.35 4.25 8.86
CA ILE A 2 2.16 3.69 7.53
C ILE A 2 2.98 4.49 6.52
N TYR A 3 3.77 3.78 5.73
CA TYR A 3 4.56 4.34 4.65
C TYR A 3 4.08 3.82 3.32
N THR A 4 4.50 4.47 2.25
CA THR A 4 4.42 3.93 0.89
C THR A 4 5.83 3.74 0.37
N SER A 5 6.04 2.75 -0.50
CA SER A 5 7.33 2.50 -1.13
C SER A 5 7.15 1.68 -2.40
N TYR A 6 8.22 1.13 -2.92
CA TYR A 6 8.16 0.35 -4.16
C TYR A 6 9.08 -0.86 -4.09
N PHE A 7 8.83 -1.83 -4.97
CA PHE A 7 9.50 -3.15 -4.89
C PHE A 7 11.02 -3.07 -4.90
N ALA A 8 11.59 -2.12 -5.66
CA ALA A 8 13.05 -1.98 -5.71
C ALA A 8 13.67 -1.55 -4.38
N LYS A 9 12.88 -1.01 -3.46
CA LYS A 9 13.34 -0.59 -2.13
C LYS A 9 13.19 -1.64 -1.04
N LEU A 10 12.58 -2.79 -1.35
CA LEU A 10 12.29 -3.80 -0.32
C LEU A 10 13.51 -4.24 0.47
N LYS A 11 14.65 -4.41 -0.21
CA LYS A 11 15.89 -4.83 0.45
C LYS A 11 16.44 -3.80 1.43
N SER A 12 16.03 -2.55 1.30
CA SER A 12 16.48 -1.45 2.15
C SER A 12 15.55 -1.18 3.32
N LEU A 13 14.36 -1.81 3.35
CA LEU A 13 13.41 -1.58 4.44
C LEU A 13 13.94 -2.20 5.73
N PRO A 14 13.87 -1.46 6.86
CA PRO A 14 14.17 -2.02 8.17
C PRO A 14 13.24 -3.19 8.51
N GLU A 15 13.70 -4.10 9.36
CA GLU A 15 12.92 -5.29 9.73
C GLU A 15 11.60 -4.97 10.42
N HIS A 16 11.50 -3.83 11.11
CA HIS A 16 10.27 -3.44 11.79
C HIS A 16 9.21 -2.86 10.85
N ILE A 17 9.54 -2.66 9.57
CA ILE A 17 8.59 -2.20 8.57
C ILE A 17 8.18 -3.40 7.71
N ILE A 18 6.90 -3.76 7.78
CA ILE A 18 6.37 -4.90 7.06
C ILE A 18 5.78 -4.44 5.73
N PRO A 19 6.29 -4.93 4.58
CA PRO A 19 5.75 -4.56 3.29
C PRO A 19 4.43 -5.28 3.01
N ILE A 20 3.48 -4.55 2.42
CA ILE A 20 2.21 -5.10 1.94
C ILE A 20 1.99 -4.60 0.51
N SER A 21 1.92 -5.51 -0.45
CA SER A 21 1.66 -5.13 -1.84
C SER A 21 0.21 -4.68 -1.99
N ILE A 22 0.02 -3.54 -2.66
CA ILE A 22 -1.30 -3.02 -3.03
C ILE A 22 -1.51 -3.03 -4.55
N CYS A 23 -0.72 -3.82 -5.26
CA CYS A 23 -0.84 -4.01 -6.70
C CYS A 23 -1.88 -5.07 -7.03
N GLY A 24 -2.43 -5.00 -8.23
CA GLY A 24 -3.29 -6.08 -8.74
C GLY A 24 -2.52 -7.38 -8.93
N LYS A 25 -1.27 -7.28 -9.39
CA LYS A 25 -0.38 -8.42 -9.55
C LYS A 25 1.03 -8.03 -9.11
N ALA A 26 1.51 -8.64 -8.02
CA ALA A 26 2.88 -8.45 -7.56
C ALA A 26 3.86 -9.21 -8.46
N PRO A 27 5.18 -8.85 -8.42
CA PRO A 27 6.19 -9.62 -9.14
C PRO A 27 6.21 -11.09 -8.68
N ASP A 28 6.55 -12.01 -9.57
CA ASP A 28 6.56 -13.43 -9.26
C ASP A 28 7.49 -13.79 -8.09
N TRP A 29 8.58 -13.04 -7.91
CA TRP A 29 9.54 -13.26 -6.81
C TRP A 29 9.03 -12.76 -5.46
N TYR A 30 7.96 -11.95 -5.42
CA TYR A 30 7.43 -11.40 -4.17
C TYR A 30 6.54 -12.43 -3.48
N LYS A 31 6.90 -12.79 -2.26
CA LYS A 31 6.18 -13.80 -1.46
C LYS A 31 5.54 -13.22 -0.20
N GLY A 32 5.52 -11.88 -0.07
CA GLY A 32 4.99 -11.22 1.11
C GLY A 32 3.48 -11.03 1.08
N LEU A 33 3.02 -10.20 2.01
CA LEU A 33 1.60 -9.89 2.16
C LEU A 33 1.07 -9.07 0.98
N GLN A 34 -0.22 -9.27 0.69
CA GLN A 34 -0.93 -8.51 -0.33
C GLN A 34 -2.27 -8.03 0.20
N TYR A 35 -2.66 -6.80 -0.19
CA TYR A 35 -3.95 -6.23 0.15
C TYR A 35 -4.59 -5.68 -1.12
N LYS A 36 -5.31 -6.53 -1.83
CA LYS A 36 -5.83 -6.23 -3.17
C LYS A 36 -7.03 -5.29 -3.18
N LYS A 37 -7.63 -5.03 -2.02
CA LYS A 37 -8.72 -4.04 -1.92
C LYS A 37 -8.28 -2.63 -2.31
N LEU A 38 -6.99 -2.33 -2.19
CA LEU A 38 -6.42 -1.04 -2.59
C LEU A 38 -5.84 -1.06 -4.01
N ALA A 39 -5.96 -2.17 -4.72
CA ALA A 39 -5.48 -2.27 -6.09
C ALA A 39 -6.44 -1.59 -7.07
N PRO A 40 -5.94 -1.07 -8.20
CA PRO A 40 -6.81 -0.54 -9.24
C PRO A 40 -7.64 -1.65 -9.88
N LYS A 41 -8.81 -1.30 -10.38
CA LYS A 41 -9.62 -2.24 -11.17
C LYS A 41 -8.99 -2.42 -12.55
N TYR A 42 -9.10 -3.63 -13.07
CA TYR A 42 -8.45 -4.01 -14.31
C TYR A 42 -8.84 -3.12 -15.49
N ASP A 43 -10.11 -2.78 -15.62
CA ASP A 43 -10.64 -2.04 -16.76
C ASP A 43 -9.99 -0.66 -16.91
N PHE A 44 -10.02 0.19 -15.86
CA PHE A 44 -9.43 1.53 -15.98
C PHE A 44 -7.90 1.49 -15.94
N PHE A 45 -7.34 0.48 -15.30
CA PHE A 45 -5.88 0.30 -15.29
C PHE A 45 -5.36 0.01 -16.71
N MET A 46 -6.03 -0.86 -17.44
CA MET A 46 -5.66 -1.17 -18.82
C MET A 46 -5.85 0.02 -19.75
N LYS A 47 -6.92 0.79 -19.54
CA LYS A 47 -7.13 2.03 -20.30
C LYS A 47 -6.01 3.03 -20.07
N TRP A 48 -5.58 3.18 -18.83
CA TRP A 48 -4.46 4.06 -18.48
C TRP A 48 -3.16 3.60 -19.17
N LYS A 49 -2.93 2.31 -19.29
CA LYS A 49 -1.75 1.79 -19.99
C LYS A 49 -1.75 2.19 -21.47
N GLU A 50 -2.91 2.34 -22.07
CA GLU A 50 -3.04 2.76 -23.48
C GLU A 50 -2.86 4.27 -23.66
N ASN A 51 -3.50 5.08 -22.84
CA ASN A 51 -3.59 6.53 -23.04
C ASN A 51 -2.83 7.38 -22.02
N HIS A 52 -2.39 6.81 -20.90
CA HIS A 52 -1.70 7.50 -19.80
C HIS A 52 -2.47 8.73 -19.31
N ASP A 53 -3.80 8.69 -19.36
CA ASP A 53 -4.65 9.76 -18.84
C ASP A 53 -4.75 9.64 -17.33
N ASN A 54 -3.90 10.39 -16.62
CA ASN A 54 -3.83 10.34 -15.16
C ASN A 54 -5.11 10.86 -14.51
N ASP A 55 -5.74 11.89 -15.08
CA ASP A 55 -6.97 12.45 -14.51
C ASP A 55 -8.10 11.43 -14.54
N TYR A 56 -8.23 10.69 -15.63
CA TYR A 56 -9.21 9.61 -15.74
C TYR A 56 -8.93 8.51 -14.71
N TYR A 57 -7.67 8.12 -14.58
CA TYR A 57 -7.27 7.10 -13.60
C TYR A 57 -7.63 7.53 -12.17
N ILE A 58 -7.28 8.78 -11.81
CA ILE A 58 -7.55 9.32 -10.48
C ILE A 58 -9.05 9.29 -10.19
N LYS A 59 -9.86 9.73 -11.14
CA LYS A 59 -11.32 9.73 -11.00
C LYS A 59 -11.84 8.32 -10.76
N CYS A 60 -11.44 7.37 -11.60
CA CYS A 60 -11.89 5.98 -11.49
C CYS A 60 -11.41 5.33 -10.19
N PHE A 61 -10.17 5.57 -9.79
CA PHE A 61 -9.62 5.02 -8.56
C PHE A 61 -10.37 5.53 -7.34
N ASN A 62 -10.65 6.84 -7.29
CA ASN A 62 -11.42 7.41 -6.20
C ASN A 62 -12.84 6.85 -6.15
N GLU A 63 -13.54 6.80 -7.29
CA GLU A 63 -14.93 6.36 -7.35
C GLU A 63 -15.11 4.86 -7.13
N GLN A 64 -14.21 4.04 -7.70
CA GLN A 64 -14.37 2.59 -7.73
C GLN A 64 -13.60 1.87 -6.63
N VAL A 65 -12.62 2.51 -6.02
CA VAL A 65 -11.80 1.89 -4.99
C VAL A 65 -11.94 2.63 -3.66
N LEU A 66 -11.40 3.87 -3.57
CA LEU A 66 -11.29 4.55 -2.28
C LEU A 66 -12.64 4.93 -1.68
N ASN A 67 -13.59 5.43 -2.48
CA ASN A 67 -14.90 5.83 -1.97
C ASN A 67 -15.74 4.66 -1.47
N LYS A 68 -15.37 3.43 -1.82
CA LYS A 68 -16.05 2.22 -1.36
C LYS A 68 -15.44 1.66 -0.07
N LEU A 69 -14.37 2.27 0.43
CA LEU A 69 -13.64 1.80 1.60
C LEU A 69 -13.70 2.82 2.73
N SER A 70 -13.65 2.32 3.95
CA SER A 70 -13.43 3.13 5.14
C SER A 70 -11.93 3.13 5.44
N ALA A 71 -11.34 4.31 5.61
CA ALA A 71 -9.92 4.41 5.97
C ALA A 71 -9.65 3.73 7.31
N GLU A 72 -10.52 3.93 8.31
CA GLU A 72 -10.38 3.30 9.62
C GLU A 72 -10.40 1.78 9.51
N GLN A 73 -11.36 1.22 8.78
CA GLN A 73 -11.45 -0.23 8.61
C GLN A 73 -10.27 -0.79 7.81
N THR A 74 -9.84 -0.05 6.78
CA THR A 74 -8.67 -0.44 5.97
C THR A 74 -7.43 -0.55 6.83
N VAL A 75 -7.18 0.43 7.69
CA VAL A 75 -6.02 0.41 8.61
C VAL A 75 -6.09 -0.78 9.54
N LYS A 76 -7.26 -1.09 10.10
CA LYS A 76 -7.46 -2.25 10.96
C LYS A 76 -7.14 -3.55 10.23
N GLU A 77 -7.59 -3.69 8.99
CA GLU A 77 -7.32 -4.89 8.19
C GLU A 77 -5.84 -5.03 7.85
N LEU A 78 -5.16 -3.92 7.54
CA LEU A 78 -3.72 -3.93 7.26
C LEU A 78 -2.92 -4.41 8.47
N TYR A 79 -3.20 -3.88 9.65
CA TYR A 79 -2.51 -4.30 10.87
C TYR A 79 -2.85 -5.74 11.24
N LYS A 80 -4.06 -6.19 10.97
CA LYS A 80 -4.43 -7.59 11.19
C LYS A 80 -3.60 -8.54 10.33
N LEU A 81 -3.33 -8.17 9.08
CA LEU A 81 -2.45 -8.96 8.22
C LEU A 81 -1.05 -9.09 8.82
N THR A 82 -0.51 -8.01 9.36
CA THR A 82 0.84 -8.04 9.94
C THR A 82 0.90 -8.89 11.20
N SER A 83 -0.16 -8.97 11.98
CA SER A 83 -0.16 -9.76 13.21
C SER A 83 0.06 -11.25 12.95
N ASN A 84 -0.32 -11.74 11.78
CA ASN A 84 -0.11 -13.13 11.40
C ASN A 84 1.31 -13.39 10.87
N MET A 85 2.09 -12.33 10.64
CA MET A 85 3.44 -12.40 10.07
C MET A 85 4.54 -12.20 11.10
N VAL A 86 4.19 -12.02 12.37
CA VAL A 86 5.20 -11.89 13.45
C VAL A 86 5.80 -13.25 13.70
N LEU A 87 6.81 -13.61 12.88
CA LEU A 87 7.52 -14.88 12.96
C LEU A 87 8.59 -14.87 14.04
N ASN A 88 8.99 -13.69 14.51
CA ASN A 88 9.98 -13.54 15.55
C ASN A 88 9.41 -12.74 16.72
N PRO A 89 8.89 -13.44 17.77
CA PRO A 89 8.32 -12.74 18.93
C PRO A 89 9.29 -11.80 19.63
N LYS A 90 10.60 -11.97 19.42
CA LYS A 90 11.61 -11.09 20.02
C LYS A 90 11.62 -9.69 19.42
N LEU A 91 11.23 -9.54 18.15
CA LEU A 91 11.12 -8.24 17.50
C LEU A 91 9.92 -7.44 17.99
N PHE A 92 8.89 -8.14 18.48
CA PHE A 92 7.64 -7.54 18.94
C PHE A 92 7.26 -8.07 20.33
N SER A 93 8.26 -8.38 21.15
CA SER A 93 8.05 -8.88 22.50
C SER A 93 7.40 -7.85 23.42
N ASP A 94 7.56 -6.57 23.10
CA ASP A 94 6.86 -5.48 23.77
C ASP A 94 5.54 -5.23 23.03
N ARG A 95 4.42 -5.50 23.68
CA ARG A 95 3.08 -5.30 23.11
C ARG A 95 2.79 -3.85 22.75
N SER A 96 3.60 -2.91 23.22
CA SER A 96 3.48 -1.50 22.80
C SER A 96 4.09 -1.25 21.42
N LEU A 97 4.89 -2.20 20.90
CA LEU A 97 5.52 -2.07 19.58
C LEU A 97 4.61 -2.65 18.51
N VAL A 98 3.84 -1.79 17.89
CA VAL A 98 3.08 -2.14 16.70
C VAL A 98 4.01 -2.02 15.49
N PRO A 99 4.08 -3.01 14.59
CA PRO A 99 4.95 -2.89 13.42
C PRO A 99 4.53 -1.74 12.53
N ASP A 100 5.49 -1.11 11.87
CA ASP A 100 5.21 -0.16 10.80
C ASP A 100 4.88 -0.92 9.52
N ILE A 101 4.13 -0.30 8.64
CA ILE A 101 3.68 -0.90 7.38
C ILE A 101 4.20 -0.05 6.22
N ALA A 102 4.62 -0.70 5.14
CA ALA A 102 4.90 -0.04 3.86
C ALA A 102 4.00 -0.61 2.78
N LEU A 103 3.15 0.23 2.20
CA LEU A 103 2.30 -0.12 1.07
C LEU A 103 3.13 -0.02 -0.20
N ILE A 104 3.24 -1.13 -0.94
CA ILE A 104 4.23 -1.30 -2.01
C ILE A 104 3.57 -1.40 -3.37
N CYS A 105 4.11 -0.69 -4.35
CA CYS A 105 3.80 -0.90 -5.76
C CYS A 105 5.05 -0.76 -6.63
N TYR A 106 4.88 -0.73 -7.96
CA TYR A 106 6.03 -0.87 -8.86
C TYR A 106 6.84 0.40 -9.07
N GLU A 107 6.16 1.53 -9.23
CA GLU A 107 6.76 2.75 -9.74
C GLU A 107 7.61 3.46 -8.69
N LYS A 108 8.68 4.11 -9.13
CA LYS A 108 9.50 4.96 -8.26
C LYS A 108 8.72 6.22 -7.85
N PRO A 109 9.19 6.95 -6.81
CA PRO A 109 8.42 8.07 -6.24
C PRO A 109 8.06 9.18 -7.21
N SER A 110 8.89 9.41 -8.23
CA SER A 110 8.66 10.47 -9.22
C SER A 110 7.60 10.10 -10.27
N ASP A 111 7.23 8.81 -10.37
CA ASP A 111 6.30 8.34 -11.37
C ASP A 111 4.88 8.29 -10.82
N PHE A 112 3.88 8.38 -11.71
CA PHE A 112 2.49 8.22 -11.33
C PHE A 112 2.24 6.81 -10.82
N CYS A 113 1.61 6.72 -9.63
CA CYS A 113 1.27 5.43 -9.02
C CYS A 113 0.09 5.60 -8.07
N HIS A 114 -0.78 4.59 -8.04
CA HIS A 114 -1.96 4.62 -7.17
C HIS A 114 -1.60 4.68 -5.68
N ARG A 115 -0.40 4.27 -5.27
CA ARG A 115 -0.02 4.38 -3.84
C ARG A 115 0.01 5.83 -3.36
N HIS A 116 0.30 6.78 -4.26
CA HIS A 116 0.26 8.20 -3.89
C HIS A 116 -1.18 8.65 -3.62
N LEU A 117 -2.13 8.12 -4.38
CA LEU A 117 -3.55 8.38 -4.15
C LEU A 117 -4.02 7.78 -2.83
N VAL A 118 -3.54 6.59 -2.50
CA VAL A 118 -3.83 5.94 -1.21
C VAL A 118 -3.26 6.75 -0.06
N ALA A 119 -2.01 7.23 -0.19
CA ALA A 119 -1.38 8.05 0.84
C ALA A 119 -2.17 9.34 1.10
N ASP A 120 -2.58 10.02 0.04
CA ASP A 120 -3.39 11.24 0.16
C ASP A 120 -4.73 10.96 0.84
N TRP A 121 -5.37 9.87 0.47
CA TRP A 121 -6.65 9.45 1.06
C TRP A 121 -6.51 9.15 2.55
N LEU A 122 -5.45 8.44 2.95
CA LEU A 122 -5.19 8.16 4.36
C LEU A 122 -4.96 9.45 5.14
N ASN A 123 -4.11 10.35 4.62
CA ASN A 123 -3.83 11.62 5.27
C ASN A 123 -5.08 12.47 5.45
N LYS A 124 -5.96 12.50 4.44
CA LYS A 124 -7.24 13.23 4.51
C LYS A 124 -8.18 12.65 5.58
N ASN A 125 -8.00 11.39 5.93
CA ASN A 125 -8.81 10.72 6.94
C ASN A 125 -8.11 10.61 8.30
N GLY A 126 -7.07 11.43 8.51
CA GLY A 126 -6.40 11.52 9.81
C GLY A 126 -5.36 10.44 10.08
N VAL A 127 -5.00 9.66 9.06
CA VAL A 127 -3.98 8.61 9.17
C VAL A 127 -2.71 9.09 8.49
N GLU A 128 -1.67 9.34 9.27
CA GLU A 128 -0.39 9.80 8.70
C GLU A 128 0.21 8.73 7.80
N CYS A 129 0.53 9.11 6.57
CA CYS A 129 1.15 8.23 5.59
C CYS A 129 2.12 9.03 4.73
N LYS A 130 3.33 8.53 4.57
CA LYS A 130 4.36 9.20 3.76
C LYS A 130 5.22 8.18 3.02
N GLU A 131 5.87 8.65 1.96
CA GLU A 131 6.81 7.80 1.21
C GLU A 131 8.04 7.54 2.09
N TRP A 132 8.43 6.27 2.18
CA TRP A 132 9.64 5.89 2.92
C TRP A 132 10.89 6.20 2.09
N GLN A 133 11.87 6.83 2.73
CA GLN A 133 13.11 7.22 2.04
C GLN A 133 14.34 6.57 2.64
#